data_91e9252a0c80ddd93d537baec3b2c09c
#
_entry.id   91e9252a0c80ddd93d537baec3b2c09c
#
_cell.length_a   1.000
_cell.length_b   1.000
_cell.length_c   1.000
_cell.angle_alpha   90.00
_cell.angle_beta   90.00
_cell.angle_gamma   90.00
#
_symmetry.space_group_name_H-M   'P 1'
#
loop_
_entity.id
_entity.type
_entity.pdbx_description
1 polymer ?
#
loop_
_entity_poly.entity_id
_entity_poly.type
_entity_poly.pdbx_seq_one_letter_code
_entity_poly.pdbx_strand_id
1 'polypeptide(L)'
;MAEKKRIYKNDISSVLMLLALICLMAGGWYIARKKARLREASSLPFYKVELSQIADGEYEGQTMTSFLHLKLKVTVENHQLKDIEVLENDGIDGETAKPIIQKMIDENKVVVPAIKGAELGSLVYISCVSTAISL
;
A
#
# COMPACT_ATOMS: atom_id res chain seq x y z
N MET A 1 19.46 -35.02 -43.55
CA MET A 1 20.04 -33.76 -42.99
C MET A 1 19.11 -32.56 -43.11
N ALA A 2 18.35 -32.39 -44.18
CA ALA A 2 17.37 -31.32 -44.30
C ALA A 2 16.21 -31.46 -43.31
N GLU A 3 15.80 -32.67 -42.98
CA GLU A 3 14.76 -32.96 -41.99
C GLU A 3 15.18 -32.58 -40.56
N LYS A 4 16.45 -32.81 -40.15
CA LYS A 4 16.96 -32.40 -38.86
C LYS A 4 16.97 -30.87 -38.66
N LYS A 5 17.26 -30.11 -39.72
CA LYS A 5 17.19 -28.64 -39.69
C LYS A 5 15.76 -28.13 -39.57
N ARG A 6 14.78 -28.80 -40.18
CA ARG A 6 13.37 -28.46 -40.12
C ARG A 6 12.79 -28.70 -38.73
N ILE A 7 13.11 -29.82 -38.11
CA ILE A 7 12.70 -30.18 -36.75
C ILE A 7 13.27 -29.18 -35.75
N TYR A 8 14.55 -28.82 -35.92
CA TYR A 8 15.21 -27.83 -35.05
C TYR A 8 14.59 -26.44 -35.15
N LYS A 9 14.23 -25.98 -36.33
CA LYS A 9 13.50 -24.67 -36.50
C LYS A 9 12.09 -24.69 -35.87
N ASN A 10 11.38 -25.79 -35.98
CA ASN A 10 10.06 -25.93 -35.38
C ASN A 10 10.12 -25.98 -33.86
N ASP A 11 11.14 -26.65 -33.31
CA ASP A 11 11.33 -26.72 -31.85
C ASP A 11 11.68 -25.36 -31.26
N ILE A 12 12.55 -24.58 -31.89
CA ILE A 12 12.88 -23.21 -31.44
C ILE A 12 11.68 -22.31 -31.52
N SER A 13 10.93 -22.39 -32.60
CA SER A 13 9.71 -21.59 -32.77
C SER A 13 8.65 -21.93 -31.69
N SER A 14 8.49 -23.21 -31.38
CA SER A 14 7.59 -23.68 -30.33
C SER A 14 8.04 -23.22 -28.94
N VAL A 15 9.33 -23.28 -28.66
CA VAL A 15 9.91 -22.82 -27.40
C VAL A 15 9.73 -21.31 -27.25
N LEU A 16 9.97 -20.54 -28.30
CA LEU A 16 9.75 -19.07 -28.30
C LEU A 16 8.29 -18.71 -28.08
N MET A 17 7.35 -19.43 -28.69
CA MET A 17 5.91 -19.24 -28.45
C MET A 17 5.53 -19.55 -27.01
N LEU A 18 6.05 -20.62 -26.42
CA LEU A 18 5.82 -20.98 -25.03
C LEU A 18 6.35 -19.92 -24.08
N LEU A 19 7.55 -19.42 -24.32
CA LEU A 19 8.14 -18.33 -23.51
C LEU A 19 7.32 -17.05 -23.59
N ALA A 20 6.84 -16.69 -24.79
CA ALA A 20 5.97 -15.53 -24.98
C ALA A 20 4.64 -15.69 -24.21
N LEU A 21 4.03 -16.87 -24.25
CA LEU A 21 2.81 -17.17 -23.50
C LEU A 21 3.02 -17.06 -21.99
N ILE A 22 4.13 -17.61 -21.49
CA ILE A 22 4.49 -17.53 -20.07
C ILE A 22 4.68 -16.08 -19.63
N CYS A 23 5.36 -15.26 -20.44
CA CYS A 23 5.56 -13.84 -20.17
C CYS A 23 4.22 -13.08 -20.13
N LEU A 24 3.31 -13.36 -21.06
CA LEU A 24 1.97 -12.75 -21.09
C LEU A 24 1.15 -13.14 -19.87
N MET A 25 1.17 -14.41 -19.48
CA MET A 25 0.45 -14.88 -18.28
C MET A 25 1.03 -14.28 -17.00
N ALA A 26 2.35 -14.23 -16.86
CA ALA A 26 3.02 -13.63 -15.71
C ALA A 26 2.73 -12.12 -15.62
N GLY A 27 2.77 -11.40 -16.74
CA GLY A 27 2.43 -9.98 -16.80
C GLY A 27 0.99 -9.71 -16.42
N GLY A 28 0.05 -10.50 -16.94
CA GLY A 28 -1.37 -10.40 -16.61
C GLY A 28 -1.63 -10.66 -15.12
N TRP A 29 -0.98 -11.66 -14.55
CA TRP A 29 -1.10 -11.97 -13.13
C TRP A 29 -0.53 -10.86 -12.24
N TYR A 30 0.59 -10.28 -12.62
CA TYR A 30 1.19 -9.15 -11.91
C TYR A 30 0.24 -7.94 -11.87
N ILE A 31 -0.35 -7.59 -13.00
CA ILE A 31 -1.33 -6.49 -13.10
C ILE A 31 -2.57 -6.79 -12.27
N ALA A 32 -3.08 -8.01 -12.30
CA ALA A 32 -4.24 -8.43 -11.52
C ALA A 32 -3.98 -8.31 -10.01
N ARG A 33 -2.81 -8.73 -9.54
CA ARG A 33 -2.40 -8.59 -8.13
C ARG A 33 -2.32 -7.14 -7.70
N LYS A 34 -1.75 -6.27 -8.54
CA LYS A 34 -1.65 -4.84 -8.25
C LYS A 34 -3.03 -4.20 -8.11
N LYS A 35 -3.95 -4.54 -8.99
CA LYS A 35 -5.36 -4.08 -8.93
C LYS A 35 -6.08 -4.60 -7.68
N ALA A 36 -5.86 -5.85 -7.32
CA ALA A 36 -6.47 -6.45 -6.13
C ALA A 36 -6.01 -5.75 -4.84
N ARG A 37 -4.73 -5.44 -4.72
CA ARG A 37 -4.16 -4.68 -3.59
C ARG A 37 -4.75 -3.27 -3.52
N LEU A 38 -4.88 -2.60 -4.64
CA LEU A 38 -5.46 -1.26 -4.69
C LEU A 38 -6.94 -1.27 -4.29
N ARG A 39 -7.70 -2.27 -4.71
CA ARG A 39 -9.09 -2.45 -4.28
C ARG A 39 -9.18 -2.68 -2.78
N GLU A 40 -8.33 -3.53 -2.23
CA GLU A 40 -8.28 -3.78 -0.79
C GLU A 40 -7.95 -2.50 -0.01
N ALA A 41 -6.92 -1.77 -0.43
CA ALA A 41 -6.54 -0.51 0.20
C ALA A 41 -7.64 0.54 0.10
N SER A 42 -8.34 0.62 -1.03
CA SER A 42 -9.45 1.56 -1.23
C SER A 42 -10.71 1.19 -0.46
N SER A 43 -10.86 -0.07 -0.06
CA SER A 43 -12.00 -0.54 0.73
C SER A 43 -11.81 -0.41 2.24
N LEU A 44 -10.62 0.01 2.68
CA LEU A 44 -10.36 0.25 4.10
C LEU A 44 -11.27 1.35 4.67
N PRO A 45 -11.60 1.28 5.96
CA PRO A 45 -12.39 2.34 6.58
C PRO A 45 -11.59 3.65 6.63
N PHE A 46 -12.17 4.70 6.08
CA PHE A 46 -11.64 6.06 6.14
C PHE A 46 -12.64 6.93 6.87
N TYR A 47 -12.36 7.19 8.14
CA TYR A 47 -13.25 8.01 8.96
C TYR A 47 -12.93 9.48 8.77
N LYS A 48 -13.97 10.29 8.70
CA LYS A 48 -13.81 11.74 8.71
C LYS A 48 -13.44 12.17 10.13
N VAL A 49 -12.25 12.74 10.28
CA VAL A 49 -11.72 13.16 11.56
C VAL A 49 -11.63 14.69 11.61
N GLU A 50 -12.23 15.25 12.63
CA GLU A 50 -12.06 16.68 12.97
C GLU A 50 -11.18 16.77 14.22
N LEU A 51 -9.96 17.21 14.06
CA LEU A 51 -8.98 17.30 15.15
C LEU A 51 -9.45 18.24 16.27
N SER A 52 -10.25 19.24 15.94
CA SER A 52 -10.84 20.16 16.93
C SER A 52 -11.73 19.46 17.95
N GLN A 53 -12.22 18.26 17.66
CA GLN A 53 -13.09 17.47 18.54
C GLN A 53 -12.35 16.34 19.25
N ILE A 54 -11.07 16.15 18.96
CA ILE A 54 -10.27 15.07 19.55
C ILE A 54 -9.59 15.59 20.82
N ALA A 55 -9.81 14.90 21.93
CA ALA A 55 -9.18 15.22 23.19
C ALA A 55 -7.68 14.90 23.17
N ASP A 56 -6.90 15.61 23.97
CA ASP A 56 -5.49 15.33 24.14
C ASP A 56 -5.30 13.91 24.65
N GLY A 57 -4.32 13.22 24.10
CA GLY A 57 -3.99 11.85 24.50
C GLY A 57 -3.24 11.09 23.44
N GLU A 58 -3.01 9.83 23.75
CA GLU A 58 -2.38 8.86 22.86
C GLU A 58 -3.43 7.87 22.37
N TYR A 59 -3.47 7.64 21.08
CA TYR A 59 -4.45 6.76 20.43
C TYR A 59 -3.73 5.73 19.59
N GLU A 60 -4.04 4.46 19.77
CA GLU A 60 -3.49 3.39 18.95
C GLU A 60 -4.48 2.98 17.87
N GLY A 61 -3.96 2.79 16.66
CA GLY A 61 -4.69 2.26 15.53
C GLY A 61 -3.92 1.12 14.88
N GLN A 62 -4.66 0.17 14.36
CA GLN A 62 -4.08 -0.98 13.65
C GLN A 62 -4.86 -1.21 12.37
N THR A 63 -4.14 -1.41 11.28
CA THR A 63 -4.71 -1.79 9.99
C THR A 63 -3.95 -2.97 9.45
N MET A 64 -4.68 -4.04 9.15
CA MET A 64 -4.13 -5.28 8.61
C MET A 64 -4.72 -5.51 7.24
N THR A 65 -3.85 -5.55 6.23
CA THR A 65 -4.22 -5.93 4.88
C THR A 65 -3.46 -7.19 4.48
N SER A 66 -3.79 -7.76 3.32
CA SER A 66 -3.06 -8.92 2.80
C SER A 66 -1.61 -8.60 2.42
N PHE A 67 -1.26 -7.33 2.29
CA PHE A 67 0.06 -6.88 1.83
C PHE A 67 0.82 -6.02 2.83
N LEU A 68 0.16 -5.45 3.83
CA LEU A 68 0.79 -4.56 4.82
C LEU A 68 0.10 -4.65 6.18
N HIS A 69 0.88 -4.88 7.20
CA HIS A 69 0.50 -4.80 8.61
C HIS A 69 1.01 -3.51 9.19
N LEU A 70 0.12 -2.66 9.69
CA LEU A 70 0.49 -1.36 10.23
C LEU A 70 -0.17 -1.14 11.59
N LYS A 71 0.63 -0.75 12.57
CA LYS A 71 0.16 -0.33 13.88
C LYS A 71 0.84 0.98 14.25
N LEU A 72 0.05 1.98 14.56
CA LEU A 72 0.51 3.33 14.85
C LEU A 72 -0.01 3.80 16.20
N LYS A 73 0.78 4.66 16.86
CA LYS A 73 0.36 5.40 18.03
C LYS A 73 0.35 6.88 17.70
N VAL A 74 -0.82 7.50 17.76
CA VAL A 74 -1.03 8.90 17.42
C VAL A 74 -1.15 9.71 18.71
N THR A 75 -0.34 10.73 18.85
CA THR A 75 -0.42 11.67 19.96
C THR A 75 -1.09 12.97 19.50
N VAL A 76 -2.17 13.32 20.15
CA VAL A 76 -2.91 14.57 19.89
C VAL A 76 -2.73 15.49 21.08
N GLU A 77 -2.36 16.74 20.84
CA GLU A 77 -2.17 17.75 21.84
C GLU A 77 -2.63 19.12 21.30
N ASN A 78 -3.49 19.80 22.04
CA ASN A 78 -4.07 21.09 21.63
C ASN A 78 -4.73 21.04 20.24
N HIS A 79 -5.47 19.97 19.96
CA HIS A 79 -6.14 19.72 18.67
C HIS A 79 -5.17 19.62 17.48
N GLN A 80 -3.92 19.27 17.75
CA GLN A 80 -2.90 19.08 16.72
C GLN A 80 -2.32 17.68 16.78
N LEU A 81 -1.96 17.14 15.62
CA LEU A 81 -1.17 15.94 15.54
C LEU A 81 0.24 16.26 16.00
N LYS A 82 0.59 15.81 17.19
CA LYS A 82 1.89 16.07 17.79
C LYS A 82 2.94 15.10 17.31
N ASP A 83 2.59 13.82 17.30
CA ASP A 83 3.49 12.74 16.92
C ASP A 83 2.68 11.54 16.42
N ILE A 84 3.28 10.78 15.53
CA ILE A 84 2.76 9.50 15.06
C ILE A 84 3.92 8.51 15.10
N GLU A 85 3.88 7.61 16.07
CA GLU A 85 4.89 6.57 16.24
C GLU A 85 4.46 5.29 15.51
N VAL A 86 5.37 4.72 14.74
CA VAL A 86 5.15 3.44 14.07
C VAL A 86 5.53 2.31 15.01
N LEU A 87 4.56 1.51 15.44
CA LEU A 87 4.76 0.39 16.34
C LEU A 87 5.00 -0.91 15.57
N GLU A 88 4.27 -1.14 14.49
CA GLU A 88 4.46 -2.28 13.58
C GLU A 88 4.35 -1.80 12.14
N ASN A 89 5.23 -2.29 11.28
CA ASN A 89 5.28 -1.90 9.88
C ASN A 89 5.89 -3.03 9.06
N ASP A 90 5.05 -4.00 8.67
CA ASP A 90 5.47 -5.19 7.95
C ASP A 90 4.70 -5.32 6.64
N GLY A 91 5.40 -5.16 5.53
CA GLY A 91 4.82 -5.43 4.22
C GLY A 91 5.16 -4.40 3.16
N ILE A 92 4.35 -4.41 2.11
CA ILE A 92 4.57 -3.60 0.90
C ILE A 92 4.30 -2.13 1.18
N ASP A 93 5.20 -1.26 0.73
CA ASP A 93 5.15 0.20 0.85
C ASP A 93 5.19 0.73 2.30
N GLY A 94 5.36 -0.14 3.30
CA GLY A 94 5.38 0.29 4.69
C GLY A 94 6.44 1.34 4.98
N GLU A 95 7.67 1.12 4.58
CA GLU A 95 8.77 2.08 4.75
C GLU A 95 8.73 3.22 3.74
N THR A 96 8.37 2.93 2.49
CA THR A 96 8.33 3.93 1.42
C THR A 96 7.25 4.99 1.66
N ALA A 97 6.11 4.59 2.24
CA ALA A 97 5.01 5.50 2.56
C ALA A 97 5.22 6.26 3.89
N LYS A 98 6.17 5.86 4.71
CA LYS A 98 6.42 6.45 6.03
C LYS A 98 6.53 7.98 6.05
N PRO A 99 7.10 8.66 5.04
CA PRO A 99 7.12 10.12 4.98
C PRO A 99 5.75 10.81 5.01
N ILE A 100 4.66 10.08 4.78
CA ILE A 100 3.30 10.64 4.88
C ILE A 100 2.98 11.11 6.30
N ILE A 101 3.61 10.50 7.30
CA ILE A 101 3.46 10.89 8.72
C ILE A 101 3.85 12.35 8.91
N GLN A 102 5.00 12.74 8.36
CA GLN A 102 5.47 14.13 8.49
C GLN A 102 4.55 15.11 7.79
N LYS A 103 3.98 14.72 6.65
CA LYS A 103 2.99 15.53 5.94
C LYS A 103 1.73 15.74 6.78
N MET A 104 1.24 14.69 7.44
CA MET A 104 0.07 14.77 8.32
C MET A 104 0.32 15.72 9.48
N ILE A 105 1.48 15.64 10.10
CA ILE A 105 1.87 16.50 11.23
C ILE A 105 2.02 17.95 10.77
N ASP A 106 2.75 18.19 9.68
CA ASP A 106 3.01 19.53 9.15
C ASP A 106 1.72 20.26 8.73
N GLU A 107 0.81 19.53 8.08
CA GLU A 107 -0.47 20.09 7.62
C GLU A 107 -1.57 20.02 8.69
N ASN A 108 -1.34 19.30 9.78
CA ASN A 108 -2.32 19.00 10.82
C ASN A 108 -3.61 18.42 10.22
N LYS A 109 -3.44 17.41 9.36
CA LYS A 109 -4.53 16.71 8.67
C LYS A 109 -4.27 15.23 8.60
N VAL A 110 -5.34 14.44 8.71
CA VAL A 110 -5.25 13.00 8.53
C VAL A 110 -5.22 12.64 7.05
N VAL A 111 -6.06 13.29 6.25
CA VAL A 111 -6.12 13.05 4.81
C VAL A 111 -5.20 14.02 4.10
N VAL A 112 -4.09 13.50 3.62
CA VAL A 112 -3.07 14.24 2.86
C VAL A 112 -2.79 13.50 1.56
N PRO A 113 -2.19 14.16 0.55
CA PRO A 113 -1.85 13.48 -0.69
C PRO A 113 -0.94 12.28 -0.45
N ALA A 114 -1.19 11.20 -1.18
CA ALA A 114 -0.38 9.99 -1.11
C ALA A 114 1.07 10.26 -1.53
N ILE A 115 1.99 9.50 -0.94
CA ILE A 115 3.40 9.54 -1.33
C ILE A 115 3.52 8.92 -2.73
N LYS A 116 4.11 9.63 -3.64
CA LYS A 116 4.33 9.18 -5.01
C LYS A 116 5.21 7.94 -5.03
N GLY A 117 4.73 6.87 -5.67
CA GLY A 117 5.41 5.58 -5.69
C GLY A 117 5.06 4.67 -4.52
N ALA A 118 4.30 5.14 -3.55
CA ALA A 118 3.86 4.37 -2.38
C ALA A 118 2.38 4.61 -2.06
N GLU A 119 1.54 4.63 -3.08
CA GLU A 119 0.10 4.92 -2.95
C GLU A 119 -0.62 3.90 -2.07
N LEU A 120 -0.29 2.61 -2.21
CA LEU A 120 -0.89 1.54 -1.41
C LEU A 120 -0.62 1.74 0.09
N GLY A 121 0.65 1.92 0.45
CA GLY A 121 1.02 2.17 1.84
C GLY A 121 0.46 3.47 2.38
N SER A 122 0.41 4.51 1.56
CA SER A 122 -0.18 5.79 1.94
C SER A 122 -1.64 5.65 2.35
N LEU A 123 -2.44 4.90 1.60
CA LEU A 123 -3.84 4.63 1.93
C LEU A 123 -3.95 3.87 3.26
N VAL A 124 -3.07 2.92 3.50
CA VAL A 124 -3.06 2.15 4.76
C VAL A 124 -2.71 3.06 5.94
N TYR A 125 -1.72 3.95 5.81
CA TYR A 125 -1.38 4.93 6.84
C TYR A 125 -2.55 5.86 7.16
N ILE A 126 -3.21 6.40 6.15
CA ILE A 126 -4.37 7.28 6.32
C ILE A 126 -5.50 6.54 7.05
N SER A 127 -5.82 5.34 6.61
CA SER A 127 -6.84 4.51 7.27
C SER A 127 -6.48 4.21 8.72
N CYS A 128 -5.23 3.85 8.98
CA CYS A 128 -4.75 3.51 10.32
C CYS A 128 -4.85 4.71 11.28
N VAL A 129 -4.41 5.88 10.85
CA VAL A 129 -4.49 7.11 11.65
C VAL A 129 -5.94 7.50 11.88
N SER A 130 -6.78 7.47 10.84
CA SER A 130 -8.20 7.81 10.98
C SER A 130 -8.92 6.85 11.94
N THR A 131 -8.59 5.56 11.91
CA THR A 131 -9.14 4.57 12.82
C THR A 131 -8.69 4.81 14.26
N ALA A 132 -7.43 5.18 14.47
CA ALA A 132 -6.88 5.45 15.79
C ALA A 132 -7.61 6.57 16.52
N ILE A 133 -7.91 7.66 15.82
CA ILE A 133 -8.48 8.88 16.42
C ILE A 133 -9.97 9.11 16.09
N SER A 134 -10.61 8.18 15.41
CA SER A 134 -12.06 8.21 15.23
C SER A 134 -12.75 7.68 16.49
N LEU A 135 -13.60 8.46 17.02
CA LEU A 135 -14.41 8.08 18.20
C LEU A 135 -15.86 7.84 17.83
#